data_f3b8f4b2fa8fc4e32b040c16244a8e1d
#
_entry.id   f3b8f4b2fa8fc4e32b040c16244a8e1d
#
_cell.length_a   1.000
_cell.length_b   1.000
_cell.length_c   1.000
_cell.angle_alpha   90.00
_cell.angle_beta   90.00
_cell.angle_gamma   90.00
#
_symmetry.space_group_name_H-M   'P 1'
#
loop_
_entity.id
_entity.type
_entity.pdbx_description
1 polymer ?
#
loop_
_entity_poly.entity_id
_entity_poly.type
_entity_poly.pdbx_seq_one_letter_code
_entity_poly.pdbx_strand_id
1 'polypeptide(L)' 'MNSFIVGISTGNKDVKMSAGEIECSVLNFDFIKQCNNHGAQVNIIPQQNRESINLSGINALIVTGGGDINPKMY' A
#
# COMPACT_ATOMS: atom_id res chain seq x y z
N MET A 1 -17.67 -15.66 9.15
CA MET A 1 -16.28 -16.13 9.07
C MET A 1 -15.36 -14.92 9.13
N ASN A 2 -14.43 -14.92 10.04
CA ASN A 2 -13.53 -13.78 10.19
C ASN A 2 -12.39 -13.87 9.20
N SER A 3 -12.28 -12.86 8.36
CA SER A 3 -11.16 -12.76 7.46
C SER A 3 -9.99 -12.08 8.15
N PHE A 4 -8.79 -12.57 7.90
CA PHE A 4 -7.59 -11.86 8.32
C PHE A 4 -7.34 -10.73 7.33
N ILE A 5 -7.28 -9.52 7.82
CA ILE A 5 -7.17 -8.33 6.98
C ILE A 5 -5.80 -7.70 7.15
N VAL A 6 -5.09 -7.56 6.04
CA VAL A 6 -3.77 -6.93 6.00
C VAL A 6 -3.91 -5.57 5.34
N GLY A 7 -3.50 -4.53 6.06
CA GLY A 7 -3.38 -3.21 5.46
C GLY A 7 -2.00 -3.05 4.85
N ILE A 8 -1.92 -2.56 3.64
CA ILE A 8 -0.64 -2.34 2.97
C ILE A 8 -0.57 -0.88 2.52
N SER A 9 0.45 -0.17 3.00
CA SER A 9 0.66 1.19 2.56
C SER A 9 1.20 1.22 1.14
N THR A 10 0.92 2.31 0.44
CA THR A 10 1.38 2.50 -0.94
C THR A 10 2.53 3.48 -1.00
N GLY A 11 3.28 3.44 -2.08
CA GLY A 11 4.20 4.50 -2.44
C GLY A 11 3.54 5.46 -3.41
N ASN A 12 4.15 6.61 -3.60
CA ASN A 12 3.73 7.57 -4.61
C ASN A 12 4.69 7.54 -5.79
N LYS A 13 4.13 7.66 -6.97
CA LYS A 13 4.93 7.65 -8.19
C LYS A 13 4.26 8.53 -9.23
N ASP A 14 5.07 9.29 -9.96
CA ASP A 14 4.58 10.05 -11.10
C ASP A 14 4.49 9.11 -12.30
N VAL A 15 3.31 9.02 -12.87
CA VAL A 15 3.04 8.15 -14.01
C VAL A 15 2.80 9.02 -15.23
N LYS A 16 3.50 8.71 -16.31
CA LYS A 16 3.37 9.44 -17.55
C LYS A 16 2.14 8.97 -18.30
N MET A 17 1.24 9.90 -18.52
CA MET A 17 0.01 9.65 -19.24
C MET A 17 -0.03 10.49 -20.51
N SER A 18 -0.98 10.22 -21.39
CA SER A 18 -1.12 11.01 -22.62
C SER A 18 -1.38 12.49 -22.35
N ALA A 19 -1.99 12.81 -21.22
CA ALA A 19 -2.29 14.18 -20.81
C ALA A 19 -1.21 14.82 -19.93
N GLY A 20 -0.06 14.14 -19.71
CA GLY A 20 1.00 14.62 -18.84
C GLY A 20 1.29 13.67 -17.70
N GLU A 21 2.09 14.10 -16.74
CA GLU A 21 2.42 13.28 -15.59
C GLU A 21 1.37 13.43 -14.51
N ILE A 22 0.99 12.32 -13.91
CA ILE A 22 0.01 12.27 -12.83
C ILE A 22 0.63 11.56 -11.65
N GLU A 23 0.53 12.17 -10.48
CA GLU A 23 0.96 11.54 -9.25
C GLU A 23 -0.01 10.43 -8.88
N CYS A 24 0.50 9.23 -8.67
CA CYS A 24 -0.31 8.06 -8.37
C CYS A 24 0.15 7.38 -7.09
N SER A 25 -0.80 6.82 -6.37
CA SER A 25 -0.50 5.87 -5.31
C SER A 25 -0.33 4.51 -5.95
N VAL A 26 0.79 3.85 -5.68
CA VAL A 26 1.10 2.58 -6.35
C VAL A 26 1.48 1.53 -5.32
N LEU A 27 1.13 0.30 -5.63
CA LEU A 27 1.48 -0.86 -4.83
C LEU A 27 1.80 -1.99 -5.80
N ASN A 28 2.94 -2.65 -5.55
CA ASN A 28 3.28 -3.83 -6.35
C ASN A 28 2.23 -4.92 -6.10
N PHE A 29 1.63 -5.40 -7.16
CA PHE A 29 0.55 -6.37 -7.08
C PHE A 29 0.99 -7.70 -6.43
N ASP A 30 2.28 -8.00 -6.43
CA ASP A 30 2.79 -9.21 -5.79
C ASP A 30 2.49 -9.26 -4.30
N PHE A 31 2.46 -8.11 -3.62
CA PHE A 31 2.06 -8.08 -2.21
C PHE A 31 0.64 -8.59 -2.04
N ILE A 32 -0.25 -8.16 -2.93
CA ILE A 32 -1.65 -8.59 -2.87
C ILE A 32 -1.76 -10.08 -3.13
N LYS A 33 -1.05 -10.57 -4.13
CA LYS A 33 -1.06 -12.00 -4.46
C LYS A 33 -0.58 -12.86 -3.30
N GLN A 34 0.53 -12.47 -2.68
CA GLN A 34 1.08 -13.22 -1.56
C GLN A 34 0.10 -13.27 -0.39
N CYS A 35 -0.50 -12.15 -0.05
CA CYS A 35 -1.47 -12.12 1.03
C CYS A 35 -2.69 -12.99 0.71
N ASN A 36 -3.20 -12.89 -0.50
CA ASN A 36 -4.36 -13.69 -0.90
C ASN A 36 -4.04 -15.18 -0.91
N ASN A 37 -2.83 -15.55 -1.30
CA ASN A 37 -2.41 -16.96 -1.29
C ASN A 37 -2.39 -17.54 0.12
N HIS A 38 -2.20 -16.70 1.12
CA HIS A 38 -2.22 -17.11 2.53
C HIS A 38 -3.58 -16.88 3.19
N GLY A 39 -4.61 -16.60 2.39
CA GLY A 39 -5.97 -16.45 2.90
C GLY A 39 -6.28 -15.09 3.51
N ALA A 40 -5.42 -14.12 3.33
CA ALA A 40 -5.65 -12.78 3.85
C ALA A 40 -6.33 -11.88 2.82
N GLN A 41 -7.17 -10.99 3.31
CA GLN A 41 -7.74 -9.92 2.51
C GLN A 41 -6.83 -8.69 2.61
N VAL A 42 -6.70 -7.94 1.53
CA VAL A 42 -5.83 -6.77 1.50
C VAL A 42 -6.65 -5.50 1.43
N ASN A 43 -6.33 -4.58 2.34
CA ASN A 43 -6.82 -3.21 2.26
C ASN A 43 -5.65 -2.30 1.89
N ILE A 44 -5.80 -1.54 0.84
CA ILE A 44 -4.76 -0.62 0.38
C ILE A 44 -4.92 0.70 1.12
N ILE A 45 -3.82 1.18 1.71
CA ILE A 45 -3.80 2.42 2.46
C ILE A 45 -2.92 3.42 1.72
N PRO A 46 -3.52 4.34 0.96
CA PRO A 46 -2.73 5.35 0.25
C PRO A 46 -2.13 6.35 1.22
N GLN A 47 -1.09 7.03 0.76
CA GLN A 47 -0.53 8.14 1.54
C GLN A 47 -1.56 9.25 1.64
N GLN A 48 -1.74 9.74 2.85
CA GLN A 48 -2.72 10.76 3.15
C GLN A 48 -2.38 11.41 4.49
N ASN A 49 -3.15 12.40 4.88
CA ASN A 49 -3.00 13.02 6.17
C ASN A 49 -3.14 11.96 7.27
N ARG A 50 -2.17 11.90 8.18
CA ARG A 50 -2.15 10.92 9.26
C ARG A 50 -3.42 10.93 10.09
N GLU A 51 -4.01 12.10 10.28
CA GLU A 51 -5.23 12.24 11.07
C GLU A 51 -6.43 11.56 10.41
N SER A 52 -6.33 11.28 9.11
CA SER A 52 -7.40 10.65 8.35
C SER A 52 -7.26 9.15 8.25
N ILE A 53 -6.17 8.58 8.73
CA ILE A 53 -5.93 7.14 8.59
C ILE A 53 -6.67 6.39 9.67
N ASN A 54 -7.56 5.50 9.25
CA ASN A 54 -8.30 4.64 10.15
C ASN A 54 -7.84 3.20 9.95
N LEU A 55 -7.21 2.65 10.98
CA LEU A 55 -6.69 1.29 10.96
C LEU A 55 -7.61 0.29 11.65
N SER A 56 -8.83 0.68 11.96
CA SER A 56 -9.79 -0.24 12.59
C SER A 56 -10.07 -1.43 11.69
N GLY A 57 -10.14 -2.60 12.27
CA GLY A 57 -10.43 -3.82 11.52
C GLY A 57 -9.26 -4.41 10.77
N ILE A 58 -8.08 -3.80 10.88
CA ILE A 58 -6.88 -4.33 10.25
C ILE A 58 -6.12 -5.18 11.27
N ASN A 59 -5.80 -6.41 10.90
CA ASN A 59 -5.10 -7.35 11.77
C ASN A 59 -3.60 -7.21 11.70
N ALA A 60 -3.07 -6.78 10.55
CA ALA A 60 -1.64 -6.58 10.36
C ALA A 60 -1.41 -5.44 9.38
N LEU A 61 -0.30 -4.76 9.54
CA LEU A 61 0.06 -3.63 8.68
C LEU A 61 1.41 -3.89 8.04
N ILE A 62 1.45 -3.80 6.72
CA ILE A 62 2.70 -3.83 5.97
C ILE A 62 2.95 -2.42 5.46
N VAL A 63 4.08 -1.86 5.85
CA VAL A 63 4.49 -0.55 5.37
C VAL A 63 5.49 -0.77 4.25
N THR A 64 5.01 -0.57 3.02
CA THR A 64 5.93 -0.56 1.88
C THR A 64 6.53 0.83 1.80
N GLY A 65 7.79 0.91 1.50
CA GLY A 65 8.40 2.20 1.33
C GLY A 65 7.76 2.98 0.19
N GLY A 66 7.72 4.27 0.30
CA GLY A 66 7.42 5.09 -0.85
C GLY A 66 8.53 4.90 -1.87
N GLY A 67 8.17 4.52 -3.08
CA GLY A 67 9.00 4.17 -4.21
C GLY A 67 10.51 4.27 -4.14
N ASP A 68 11.06 5.27 -3.53
CA ASP A 68 12.48 5.55 -3.60
C ASP A 68 13.16 5.51 -2.23
N ILE A 69 12.82 4.56 -1.41
CA ILE A 69 13.55 4.44 -0.16
C ILE A 69 14.97 3.99 -0.46
N ASN A 70 15.90 4.85 -0.12
CA ASN A 70 17.30 4.53 -0.26
C ASN A 70 17.68 3.48 0.79
N PRO A 71 18.25 2.33 0.39
CA PRO A 71 18.65 1.32 1.35
C PRO A 71 19.60 1.82 2.43
N LYS A 72 20.31 2.88 2.16
CA LYS A 72 21.23 3.49 3.16
C LYS A 72 20.49 4.15 4.31
N MET A 73 19.20 4.31 4.21
CA MET A 73 18.40 4.92 5.26
C MET A 73 17.89 3.92 6.30
N TYR A 74 18.16 2.67 6.08
CA TYR A 74 17.79 1.62 7.03
C TYR A 74 18.91 1.35 8.03
#